data_271fc2db7b92c3a589d4424c482f801c
#
_entry.id   271fc2db7b92c3a589d4424c482f801c
#
_cell.length_a   1.000
_cell.length_b   1.000
_cell.length_c   1.000
_cell.angle_alpha   90.00
_cell.angle_beta   90.00
_cell.angle_gamma   90.00
#
_symmetry.space_group_name_H-M   'P 1'
#
loop_
_entity.id
_entity.type
_entity.pdbx_description
1 polymer ?
#
loop_
_entity_poly.entity_id
_entity_poly.type
_entity_poly.pdbx_seq_one_letter_code
_entity_poly.pdbx_strand_id
1 'polypeptide(L)'
;MRDSVVVKDMRVRVFVPWLLVVLNFLVVSVGVSSAQASPASKARYKLAESADVRILDDNIWDYSLDTIPPKWKAMGEDPRDFVRAPQFERLITDYMPDVLTLQEYSSHMHDELYPRIAKEGYVIAWESGKDWNNTPVFYYEKTMEPLYVKYHKYTPAQWCNRGTKSFTSIVLKRKSDGQVFSVVNTHLWWKSDQMQPGSTMARASQLRLIMAEVEIIRARFGSIPVFVVGDMNCEEKTVPLQQMIAEGYVPCYKVAVKHADNSNGHHVCGPDDGFSTESRRAAPDRENGAIDHCLLLDTEGKTEVIVFDCIMDEYTVKITDHYPLLVDFKL
;
A
#
# COMPACT_ATOMS: atom_id res chain seq x y z
N MET A 1 -69.92 17.55 -33.07
CA MET A 1 -70.06 18.85 -33.76
C MET A 1 -68.71 19.20 -34.39
N ARG A 2 -68.76 19.24 -35.73
CA ARG A 2 -67.96 19.96 -36.71
C ARG A 2 -66.42 19.69 -36.60
N ASP A 3 -65.91 18.84 -37.47
CA ASP A 3 -65.60 19.05 -38.93
C ASP A 3 -64.72 20.26 -39.18
N SER A 4 -63.50 20.01 -39.66
CA SER A 4 -63.07 20.58 -40.93
C SER A 4 -61.72 19.97 -41.37
N VAL A 5 -61.77 19.43 -42.54
CA VAL A 5 -60.81 18.92 -43.51
C VAL A 5 -60.19 20.13 -44.26
N VAL A 6 -58.89 20.09 -44.60
CA VAL A 6 -58.33 20.70 -45.81
C VAL A 6 -56.97 20.01 -46.02
N VAL A 7 -56.77 19.16 -46.97
CA VAL A 7 -56.44 19.10 -48.40
C VAL A 7 -55.13 19.74 -48.81
N LYS A 8 -54.26 18.85 -49.26
CA LYS A 8 -53.27 18.88 -50.39
C LYS A 8 -52.36 20.09 -50.61
N ASP A 9 -51.09 19.82 -50.66
CA ASP A 9 -50.39 20.16 -51.92
C ASP A 9 -49.26 19.18 -52.26
N MET A 10 -49.33 18.64 -53.46
CA MET A 10 -48.46 17.63 -54.06
C MET A 10 -47.50 18.35 -55.01
N ARG A 11 -46.18 18.42 -54.65
CA ARG A 11 -45.17 18.86 -55.62
C ARG A 11 -44.17 17.73 -55.89
N VAL A 12 -44.30 17.21 -57.06
CA VAL A 12 -43.33 16.35 -57.73
C VAL A 12 -42.02 17.12 -57.94
N ARG A 13 -40.91 16.64 -57.46
CA ARG A 13 -39.57 17.07 -57.95
C ARG A 13 -38.73 15.87 -58.31
N VAL A 14 -38.20 16.04 -59.50
CA VAL A 14 -37.41 15.19 -60.34
C VAL A 14 -36.16 14.68 -59.64
N PHE A 15 -35.91 13.37 -59.75
CA PHE A 15 -34.67 12.68 -59.39
C PHE A 15 -33.55 13.01 -60.34
N VAL A 16 -32.39 13.49 -59.84
CA VAL A 16 -31.12 13.48 -60.51
C VAL A 16 -30.18 12.61 -59.62
N PRO A 17 -29.63 11.51 -60.14
CA PRO A 17 -28.74 10.68 -59.37
C PRO A 17 -27.32 11.29 -59.45
N TRP A 18 -26.85 11.83 -58.32
CA TRP A 18 -25.43 12.10 -58.13
C TRP A 18 -24.78 10.85 -57.58
N LEU A 19 -23.93 10.22 -58.37
CA LEU A 19 -23.06 9.12 -57.98
C LEU A 19 -21.92 9.70 -57.09
N LEU A 20 -22.10 9.64 -55.78
CA LEU A 20 -21.05 9.95 -54.81
C LEU A 20 -20.21 8.69 -54.58
N VAL A 21 -19.05 8.66 -55.21
CA VAL A 21 -18.00 7.70 -54.86
C VAL A 21 -17.45 8.10 -53.49
N VAL A 22 -17.89 7.40 -52.43
CA VAL A 22 -17.28 7.54 -51.10
C VAL A 22 -16.05 6.66 -51.07
N LEU A 23 -14.87 7.28 -51.26
CA LEU A 23 -13.60 6.65 -50.89
C LEU A 23 -13.55 6.55 -49.36
N ASN A 24 -13.82 5.37 -48.84
CA ASN A 24 -13.54 5.05 -47.43
C ASN A 24 -11.99 4.95 -47.27
N PHE A 25 -11.36 6.03 -46.85
CA PHE A 25 -10.05 5.93 -46.23
C PHE A 25 -10.24 5.29 -44.86
N LEU A 26 -9.96 3.98 -44.74
CA LEU A 26 -9.76 3.34 -43.47
C LEU A 26 -8.46 3.92 -42.85
N VAL A 27 -8.60 4.98 -42.07
CA VAL A 27 -7.52 5.40 -41.19
C VAL A 27 -7.46 4.37 -40.08
N VAL A 28 -6.64 3.34 -40.25
CA VAL A 28 -6.21 2.51 -39.17
C VAL A 28 -5.31 3.40 -38.30
N SER A 29 -5.91 4.08 -37.34
CA SER A 29 -5.15 4.64 -36.23
C SER A 29 -4.61 3.46 -35.44
N VAL A 30 -3.39 3.07 -35.72
CA VAL A 30 -2.58 2.27 -34.80
C VAL A 30 -2.37 3.18 -33.60
N GLY A 31 -3.30 3.09 -32.65
CA GLY A 31 -3.12 3.65 -31.34
C GLY A 31 -1.94 2.93 -30.70
N VAL A 32 -0.76 3.52 -30.80
CA VAL A 32 0.34 3.16 -29.92
C VAL A 32 -0.13 3.56 -28.53
N SER A 33 -0.73 2.62 -27.82
CA SER A 33 -0.94 2.74 -26.39
C SER A 33 0.47 2.89 -25.80
N SER A 34 0.89 4.11 -25.52
CA SER A 34 2.07 4.32 -24.69
C SER A 34 1.72 3.78 -23.32
N ALA A 35 2.13 2.57 -23.05
CA ALA A 35 2.04 2.00 -21.70
C ALA A 35 2.64 3.04 -20.76
N GLN A 36 1.83 3.56 -19.84
CA GLN A 36 2.33 4.49 -18.84
C GLN A 36 3.35 3.73 -18.01
N ALA A 37 4.60 4.20 -18.04
CA ALA A 37 5.66 3.59 -17.24
C ALA A 37 5.32 3.67 -15.75
N SER A 38 5.65 2.63 -15.01
CA SER A 38 5.57 2.64 -13.55
C SER A 38 6.30 3.87 -12.98
N PRO A 39 5.79 4.49 -11.90
CA PRO A 39 6.49 5.59 -11.22
C PRO A 39 7.89 5.18 -10.81
N ALA A 40 8.09 3.94 -10.36
CA ALA A 40 9.40 3.39 -10.01
C ALA A 40 10.42 3.44 -11.15
N SER A 41 9.99 3.55 -12.42
CA SER A 41 10.90 3.75 -13.55
C SER A 41 11.59 5.11 -13.53
N LYS A 42 11.03 6.11 -12.84
CA LYS A 42 11.58 7.47 -12.65
C LYS A 42 12.38 7.60 -11.37
N ALA A 43 12.28 6.61 -10.49
CA ALA A 43 12.93 6.61 -9.20
C ALA A 43 14.46 6.63 -9.32
N ARG A 44 15.13 7.09 -8.26
CA ARG A 44 16.57 6.92 -8.07
C ARG A 44 16.92 5.42 -7.97
N TYR A 45 16.14 4.67 -7.22
CA TYR A 45 16.26 3.21 -7.12
C TYR A 45 15.23 2.56 -8.06
N LYS A 46 15.71 2.12 -9.21
CA LYS A 46 14.88 1.60 -10.29
C LYS A 46 14.09 0.37 -9.85
N LEU A 47 12.89 0.23 -10.39
CA LEU A 47 12.11 -1.01 -10.34
C LEU A 47 12.97 -2.15 -10.92
N ALA A 48 12.87 -3.35 -10.36
CA ALA A 48 13.54 -4.53 -10.89
C ALA A 48 13.13 -4.77 -12.34
N GLU A 49 14.07 -5.20 -13.20
CA GLU A 49 13.87 -5.26 -14.65
C GLU A 49 12.64 -6.07 -15.08
N SER A 50 12.36 -7.16 -14.36
CA SER A 50 11.23 -8.04 -14.64
C SER A 50 9.97 -7.74 -13.83
N ALA A 51 10.00 -6.74 -12.94
CA ALA A 51 8.86 -6.37 -12.12
C ALA A 51 7.96 -5.33 -12.80
N ASP A 52 6.71 -5.36 -12.41
CA ASP A 52 5.67 -4.47 -12.93
C ASP A 52 5.18 -3.46 -11.91
N VAL A 53 5.24 -3.80 -10.63
CA VAL A 53 4.67 -3.05 -9.51
C VAL A 53 5.62 -3.06 -8.32
N ARG A 54 5.65 -1.95 -7.61
CA ARG A 54 6.39 -1.78 -6.35
C ARG A 54 5.45 -1.43 -5.20
N ILE A 55 5.56 -2.17 -4.11
CA ILE A 55 5.01 -1.81 -2.80
C ILE A 55 6.16 -1.30 -1.92
N LEU A 56 5.92 -0.18 -1.24
CA LEU A 56 6.75 0.30 -0.13
C LEU A 56 5.90 0.35 1.13
N ASP A 57 6.36 -0.25 2.20
CA ASP A 57 5.68 -0.32 3.49
C ASP A 57 6.57 0.24 4.59
N ASP A 58 5.99 1.01 5.51
CA ASP A 58 6.75 1.58 6.62
C ASP A 58 5.85 1.92 7.82
N ASN A 59 6.24 1.48 9.01
CA ASN A 59 5.73 2.05 10.25
C ASN A 59 6.52 3.34 10.51
N ILE A 60 5.85 4.48 10.43
CA ILE A 60 6.49 5.79 10.46
C ILE A 60 6.61 6.39 11.86
N TRP A 61 6.31 5.62 12.88
CA TRP A 61 6.35 6.01 14.28
C TRP A 61 5.53 7.26 14.63
N ASP A 62 4.40 7.07 15.27
CA ASP A 62 3.54 8.17 15.74
C ASP A 62 4.22 8.93 16.90
N TYR A 63 4.98 9.95 16.56
CA TYR A 63 5.56 10.86 17.52
C TYR A 63 4.65 12.08 17.73
N SER A 64 3.76 11.97 18.70
CA SER A 64 2.70 12.95 18.95
C SER A 64 3.08 14.07 19.94
N LEU A 65 4.36 14.19 20.32
CA LEU A 65 4.78 15.21 21.28
C LEU A 65 5.32 16.47 20.60
N ASP A 66 4.90 17.64 21.08
CA ASP A 66 5.40 18.94 20.62
C ASP A 66 6.83 19.25 21.10
N THR A 67 7.36 18.45 22.01
CA THR A 67 8.64 18.68 22.68
C THR A 67 9.64 17.62 22.33
N ILE A 68 10.89 18.03 22.12
CA ILE A 68 12.00 17.09 21.89
C ILE A 68 12.44 16.52 23.25
N PRO A 69 12.48 15.19 23.42
CA PRO A 69 13.02 14.59 24.64
C PRO A 69 14.46 15.06 24.89
N PRO A 70 14.86 15.27 26.17
CA PRO A 70 16.18 15.82 26.49
C PRO A 70 17.37 15.02 25.90
N LYS A 71 17.24 13.67 25.84
CA LYS A 71 18.28 12.82 25.24
C LYS A 71 18.37 13.04 23.73
N TRP A 72 17.27 13.11 23.01
CA TRP A 72 17.26 13.41 21.58
C TRP A 72 17.88 14.77 21.28
N LYS A 73 17.53 15.79 22.10
CA LYS A 73 18.12 17.11 21.98
C LYS A 73 19.63 17.08 22.20
N ALA A 74 20.12 16.30 23.17
CA ALA A 74 21.54 16.14 23.43
C ALA A 74 22.28 15.46 22.27
N MET A 75 21.59 14.62 21.51
CA MET A 75 22.12 13.94 20.31
C MET A 75 21.98 14.80 19.04
N GLY A 76 21.35 15.96 19.13
CA GLY A 76 21.08 16.84 17.98
C GLY A 76 19.99 16.28 17.04
N GLU A 77 19.14 15.38 17.53
CA GLU A 77 18.05 14.75 16.77
C GLU A 77 16.71 15.37 17.14
N ASP A 78 15.79 15.40 16.17
CA ASP A 78 14.44 15.92 16.33
C ASP A 78 13.43 14.96 15.72
N PRO A 79 12.60 14.27 16.53
CA PRO A 79 11.66 13.26 16.05
C PRO A 79 10.32 13.86 15.57
N ARG A 80 10.15 15.17 15.58
CA ARG A 80 8.86 15.79 15.24
C ARG A 80 8.53 15.64 13.75
N ASP A 81 7.26 15.52 13.44
CA ASP A 81 6.75 15.19 12.11
C ASP A 81 7.20 16.18 11.03
N PHE A 82 7.21 17.49 11.31
CA PHE A 82 7.66 18.49 10.34
C PHE A 82 9.15 18.39 9.97
N VAL A 83 9.98 17.74 10.82
CA VAL A 83 11.40 17.47 10.53
C VAL A 83 11.56 16.16 9.74
N ARG A 84 10.72 15.16 10.05
CA ARG A 84 10.77 13.84 9.41
C ARG A 84 10.05 13.78 8.07
N ALA A 85 8.95 14.52 7.89
CA ALA A 85 8.15 14.50 6.67
C ALA A 85 8.95 14.78 5.37
N PRO A 86 9.88 15.77 5.31
CA PRO A 86 10.73 15.95 4.14
C PRO A 86 11.62 14.75 3.84
N GLN A 87 12.00 13.98 4.84
CA GLN A 87 12.85 12.80 4.68
C GLN A 87 12.02 11.58 4.22
N PHE A 88 10.76 11.47 4.70
CA PHE A 88 9.80 10.51 4.14
C PHE A 88 9.44 10.85 2.69
N GLU A 89 9.23 12.14 2.36
CA GLU A 89 9.07 12.57 0.96
C GLU A 89 10.26 12.10 0.11
N ARG A 90 11.49 12.28 0.59
CA ARG A 90 12.69 11.80 -0.09
C ARG A 90 12.69 10.29 -0.27
N LEU A 91 12.37 9.52 0.77
CA LEU A 91 12.24 8.06 0.69
C LEU A 91 11.24 7.67 -0.41
N ILE A 92 10.05 8.25 -0.38
CA ILE A 92 8.99 7.96 -1.33
C ILE A 92 9.42 8.33 -2.76
N THR A 93 10.07 9.48 -2.95
CA THR A 93 10.52 9.92 -4.28
C THR A 93 11.76 9.17 -4.78
N ASP A 94 12.66 8.75 -3.89
CA ASP A 94 13.82 7.93 -4.24
C ASP A 94 13.38 6.55 -4.76
N TYR A 95 12.32 5.97 -4.20
CA TYR A 95 11.82 4.64 -4.56
C TYR A 95 10.60 4.67 -5.47
N MET A 96 9.79 5.73 -5.46
CA MET A 96 8.57 5.93 -6.27
C MET A 96 7.69 4.66 -6.34
N PRO A 97 7.14 4.19 -5.21
CA PRO A 97 6.30 2.99 -5.22
C PRO A 97 4.99 3.24 -5.97
N ASP A 98 4.43 2.18 -6.56
CA ASP A 98 3.06 2.21 -7.11
C ASP A 98 2.01 2.21 -5.98
N VAL A 99 2.36 1.53 -4.87
CA VAL A 99 1.54 1.45 -3.65
C VAL A 99 2.44 1.73 -2.44
N LEU A 100 2.01 2.68 -1.61
CA LEU A 100 2.66 3.01 -0.35
C LEU A 100 1.72 2.68 0.80
N THR A 101 2.18 1.92 1.76
CA THR A 101 1.45 1.57 2.98
C THR A 101 2.18 2.11 4.20
N LEU A 102 1.45 2.79 5.08
CA LEU A 102 2.02 3.38 6.28
C LEU A 102 1.27 2.91 7.51
N GLN A 103 1.98 2.73 8.63
CA GLN A 103 1.40 2.52 9.94
C GLN A 103 1.80 3.67 10.86
N GLU A 104 1.06 3.83 11.95
CA GLU A 104 1.22 4.95 12.90
C GLU A 104 1.08 6.35 12.26
N TYR A 105 0.33 6.42 11.16
CA TYR A 105 0.13 7.67 10.42
C TYR A 105 -0.78 8.62 11.20
N SER A 106 -0.18 9.61 11.83
CA SER A 106 -0.87 10.62 12.63
C SER A 106 -1.49 11.72 11.76
N SER A 107 -2.42 12.49 12.33
CA SER A 107 -2.96 13.68 11.67
C SER A 107 -1.88 14.76 11.46
N HIS A 108 -0.93 14.89 12.38
CA HIS A 108 0.18 15.82 12.25
C HIS A 108 1.11 15.41 11.09
N MET A 109 1.46 14.13 11.00
CA MET A 109 2.23 13.64 9.86
C MET A 109 1.47 13.81 8.54
N HIS A 110 0.14 13.64 8.54
CA HIS A 110 -0.67 13.90 7.36
C HIS A 110 -0.53 15.35 6.87
N ASP A 111 -0.67 16.30 7.77
CA ASP A 111 -0.60 17.73 7.43
C ASP A 111 0.77 18.11 6.85
N GLU A 112 1.82 17.42 7.28
CA GLU A 112 3.19 17.68 6.82
C GLU A 112 3.58 16.87 5.57
N LEU A 113 3.22 15.57 5.51
CA LEU A 113 3.69 14.66 4.45
C LEU A 113 2.75 14.65 3.23
N TYR A 114 1.42 14.57 3.45
CA TYR A 114 0.49 14.38 2.33
C TYR A 114 0.55 15.49 1.28
N PRO A 115 0.61 16.79 1.63
CA PRO A 115 0.73 17.84 0.62
C PRO A 115 1.99 17.74 -0.24
N ARG A 116 3.04 17.09 0.25
CA ARG A 116 4.31 16.86 -0.46
C ARG A 116 4.16 15.75 -1.48
N ILE A 117 3.72 14.57 -1.04
CA ILE A 117 3.61 13.40 -1.92
C ILE A 117 2.43 13.48 -2.91
N ALA A 118 1.36 14.23 -2.57
CA ALA A 118 0.26 14.49 -3.50
C ALA A 118 0.72 15.25 -4.75
N LYS A 119 1.72 16.13 -4.65
CA LYS A 119 2.31 16.81 -5.82
C LYS A 119 3.01 15.85 -6.77
N GLU A 120 3.52 14.74 -6.25
CA GLU A 120 4.14 13.68 -7.04
C GLU A 120 3.11 12.78 -7.73
N GLY A 121 1.84 12.82 -7.29
CA GLY A 121 0.73 12.05 -7.87
C GLY A 121 0.25 10.90 -6.97
N TYR A 122 0.58 10.94 -5.69
CA TYR A 122 0.05 9.99 -4.72
C TYR A 122 -1.32 10.42 -4.20
N VAL A 123 -2.25 9.47 -4.19
CA VAL A 123 -3.60 9.65 -3.65
C VAL A 123 -3.80 8.69 -2.50
N ILE A 124 -4.34 9.21 -1.40
CA ILE A 124 -4.70 8.38 -0.26
C ILE A 124 -6.01 7.63 -0.55
N ALA A 125 -6.02 6.33 -0.31
CA ALA A 125 -7.22 5.52 -0.38
C ALA A 125 -8.05 5.73 0.90
N TRP A 126 -9.14 6.48 0.77
CA TRP A 126 -9.97 6.88 1.89
C TRP A 126 -11.38 6.30 1.78
N GLU A 127 -11.84 5.59 2.81
CA GLU A 127 -13.24 5.19 2.91
C GLU A 127 -14.06 6.37 3.45
N SER A 128 -15.00 6.88 2.65
CA SER A 128 -15.83 8.03 3.01
C SER A 128 -16.59 7.82 4.31
N GLY A 129 -16.64 8.85 5.16
CA GLY A 129 -17.42 8.85 6.41
C GLY A 129 -16.80 8.04 7.55
N LYS A 130 -15.54 7.67 7.44
CA LYS A 130 -14.80 6.97 8.51
C LYS A 130 -13.96 7.91 9.35
N ASP A 131 -13.61 7.40 10.55
CA ASP A 131 -12.66 8.03 11.46
C ASP A 131 -11.28 8.15 10.82
N TRP A 132 -10.38 8.84 11.53
CA TRP A 132 -8.98 8.94 11.14
C TRP A 132 -8.36 7.56 10.91
N ASN A 133 -7.63 7.43 9.80
CA ASN A 133 -6.98 6.20 9.38
C ASN A 133 -5.48 6.22 9.72
N ASN A 134 -5.07 5.43 10.71
CA ASN A 134 -3.68 5.29 11.10
C ASN A 134 -2.90 4.26 10.25
N THR A 135 -3.59 3.54 9.36
CA THR A 135 -3.01 2.55 8.44
C THR A 135 -3.43 2.84 6.99
N PRO A 136 -3.13 4.06 6.46
CA PRO A 136 -3.54 4.41 5.12
C PRO A 136 -2.80 3.59 4.07
N VAL A 137 -3.43 3.45 2.91
CA VAL A 137 -2.79 3.03 1.67
C VAL A 137 -2.81 4.21 0.71
N PHE A 138 -1.68 4.52 0.12
CA PHE A 138 -1.57 5.47 -0.97
C PHE A 138 -1.28 4.71 -2.25
N TYR A 139 -1.77 5.23 -3.35
CA TYR A 139 -1.48 4.69 -4.67
C TYR A 139 -1.08 5.81 -5.63
N TYR A 140 -0.28 5.45 -6.62
CA TYR A 140 0.12 6.39 -7.66
C TYR A 140 -0.99 6.48 -8.71
N GLU A 141 -1.70 7.60 -8.75
CA GLU A 141 -2.92 7.76 -9.56
C GLU A 141 -2.73 7.60 -11.07
N LYS A 142 -1.50 7.86 -11.58
CA LYS A 142 -1.24 7.75 -13.01
C LYS A 142 -1.21 6.31 -13.52
N THR A 143 -0.82 5.36 -12.66
CA THR A 143 -0.69 3.94 -13.02
C THR A 143 -1.77 3.05 -12.41
N MET A 144 -2.40 3.47 -11.33
CA MET A 144 -3.36 2.68 -10.57
C MET A 144 -4.74 3.32 -10.55
N GLU A 145 -5.78 2.46 -10.55
CA GLU A 145 -7.19 2.81 -10.38
C GLU A 145 -7.77 2.02 -9.21
N PRO A 146 -8.31 2.68 -8.16
CA PRO A 146 -8.92 1.98 -7.04
C PRO A 146 -10.31 1.45 -7.43
N LEU A 147 -10.57 0.17 -7.18
CA LEU A 147 -11.85 -0.49 -7.42
C LEU A 147 -12.64 -0.73 -6.14
N TYR A 148 -11.97 -0.79 -5.02
CA TYR A 148 -12.54 -1.05 -3.70
C TYR A 148 -11.62 -0.49 -2.62
N VAL A 149 -12.19 0.08 -1.57
CA VAL A 149 -11.48 0.52 -0.37
C VAL A 149 -12.32 0.18 0.85
N LYS A 150 -11.69 -0.38 1.87
CA LYS A 150 -12.32 -0.67 3.16
C LYS A 150 -11.35 -0.34 4.29
N TYR A 151 -11.82 0.42 5.26
CA TYR A 151 -11.13 0.69 6.51
C TYR A 151 -11.80 -0.04 7.67
N HIS A 152 -11.02 -0.71 8.49
CA HIS A 152 -11.50 -1.41 9.67
C HIS A 152 -10.62 -1.08 10.88
N LYS A 153 -11.19 -0.36 11.84
CA LYS A 153 -10.58 -0.08 13.12
C LYS A 153 -10.88 -1.24 14.07
N TYR A 154 -9.85 -1.81 14.65
CA TYR A 154 -10.03 -2.89 15.62
C TYR A 154 -10.75 -2.39 16.87
N THR A 155 -11.70 -3.17 17.36
CA THR A 155 -12.50 -2.83 18.54
C THR A 155 -11.75 -3.17 19.83
N PRO A 156 -12.18 -2.64 20.99
CA PRO A 156 -11.63 -3.04 22.29
C PRO A 156 -11.66 -4.55 22.57
N ALA A 157 -12.64 -5.26 22.00
CA ALA A 157 -12.69 -6.73 22.09
C ALA A 157 -11.52 -7.43 21.38
N GLN A 158 -10.87 -6.74 20.46
CA GLN A 158 -9.63 -7.15 19.80
C GLN A 158 -8.41 -6.42 20.38
N TRP A 159 -8.56 -5.86 21.58
CA TRP A 159 -7.53 -5.21 22.36
C TRP A 159 -6.91 -3.94 21.75
N CYS A 160 -7.72 -3.18 21.05
CA CYS A 160 -7.34 -1.86 20.56
C CYS A 160 -7.88 -0.78 21.51
N ASN A 161 -7.12 -0.40 22.52
CA ASN A 161 -7.56 0.58 23.51
C ASN A 161 -7.28 2.04 23.11
N ARG A 162 -6.50 2.31 22.06
CA ARG A 162 -6.18 3.67 21.60
C ARG A 162 -6.76 4.02 20.23
N GLY A 163 -7.41 3.08 19.57
CA GLY A 163 -7.99 3.33 18.24
C GLY A 163 -6.98 3.51 17.11
N THR A 164 -5.69 3.20 17.35
CA THR A 164 -4.62 3.31 16.36
C THR A 164 -4.34 1.99 15.63
N LYS A 165 -4.95 0.90 16.08
CA LYS A 165 -4.77 -0.42 15.48
C LYS A 165 -5.93 -0.72 14.55
N SER A 166 -5.59 -0.99 13.29
CA SER A 166 -6.57 -1.07 12.20
C SER A 166 -5.98 -1.82 11.00
N PHE A 167 -6.79 -2.02 9.98
CA PHE A 167 -6.33 -2.33 8.64
C PHE A 167 -7.08 -1.53 7.58
N THR A 168 -6.45 -1.32 6.45
CA THR A 168 -7.07 -0.79 5.24
C THR A 168 -6.83 -1.76 4.10
N SER A 169 -7.89 -2.24 3.46
CA SER A 169 -7.84 -3.01 2.24
C SER A 169 -8.17 -2.17 1.03
N ILE A 170 -7.43 -2.37 -0.06
CA ILE A 170 -7.67 -1.76 -1.35
C ILE A 170 -7.56 -2.80 -2.45
N VAL A 171 -8.45 -2.74 -3.42
CA VAL A 171 -8.29 -3.45 -4.70
C VAL A 171 -7.94 -2.43 -5.76
N LEU A 172 -6.84 -2.67 -6.44
CA LEU A 172 -6.27 -1.81 -7.46
C LEU A 172 -6.30 -2.49 -8.82
N LYS A 173 -6.61 -1.72 -9.85
CA LYS A 173 -6.42 -2.10 -11.25
C LYS A 173 -5.24 -1.33 -11.82
N ARG A 174 -4.27 -2.02 -12.39
CA ARG A 174 -3.18 -1.41 -13.15
C ARG A 174 -3.71 -0.90 -14.49
N LYS A 175 -3.49 0.39 -14.76
CA LYS A 175 -4.08 1.05 -15.94
C LYS A 175 -3.46 0.61 -17.26
N SER A 176 -2.20 0.13 -17.25
CA SER A 176 -1.46 -0.26 -18.45
C SER A 176 -2.03 -1.49 -19.15
N ASP A 177 -2.55 -2.46 -18.39
CA ASP A 177 -3.00 -3.77 -18.91
C ASP A 177 -4.29 -4.28 -18.25
N GLY A 178 -4.81 -3.57 -17.25
CA GLY A 178 -6.06 -3.93 -16.58
C GLY A 178 -5.91 -5.03 -15.53
N GLN A 179 -4.70 -5.48 -15.21
CA GLN A 179 -4.48 -6.47 -14.14
C GLN A 179 -4.93 -5.94 -12.78
N VAL A 180 -5.51 -6.83 -11.97
CA VAL A 180 -6.12 -6.49 -10.69
C VAL A 180 -5.44 -7.25 -9.57
N PHE A 181 -5.13 -6.56 -8.49
CA PHE A 181 -4.57 -7.13 -7.26
C PHE A 181 -5.09 -6.38 -6.03
N SER A 182 -4.85 -6.90 -4.86
CA SER A 182 -5.23 -6.27 -3.60
C SER A 182 -4.03 -6.09 -2.68
N VAL A 183 -4.08 -4.99 -1.91
CA VAL A 183 -3.15 -4.75 -0.80
C VAL A 183 -3.95 -4.50 0.47
N VAL A 184 -3.58 -5.16 1.55
CA VAL A 184 -4.14 -4.96 2.89
C VAL A 184 -3.02 -4.49 3.80
N ASN A 185 -3.09 -3.22 4.19
CA ASN A 185 -2.18 -2.62 5.16
C ASN A 185 -2.73 -2.81 6.57
N THR A 186 -1.91 -3.26 7.52
CA THR A 186 -2.34 -3.48 8.90
C THR A 186 -1.32 -3.03 9.93
N HIS A 187 -1.82 -2.69 11.13
CA HIS A 187 -1.03 -2.54 12.33
C HIS A 187 -1.71 -3.29 13.49
N LEU A 188 -1.09 -4.38 13.94
CA LEU A 188 -1.65 -5.26 14.96
C LEU A 188 -1.30 -4.80 16.37
N TRP A 189 -1.88 -5.47 17.36
CA TRP A 189 -1.63 -5.21 18.77
C TRP A 189 -0.17 -5.42 19.16
N TRP A 190 0.43 -4.43 19.85
CA TRP A 190 1.88 -4.35 20.05
C TRP A 190 2.42 -5.07 21.31
N LYS A 191 1.62 -5.21 22.39
CA LYS A 191 2.15 -5.76 23.63
C LYS A 191 2.46 -7.25 23.50
N SER A 192 3.48 -7.70 24.23
CA SER A 192 3.76 -9.11 24.44
C SER A 192 2.78 -9.73 25.45
N ASP A 193 2.70 -11.07 25.50
CA ASP A 193 1.92 -11.78 26.52
C ASP A 193 2.48 -11.59 27.94
N GLN A 194 3.77 -11.25 28.07
CA GLN A 194 4.37 -10.91 29.36
C GLN A 194 3.86 -9.55 29.86
N MET A 195 3.68 -8.58 28.98
CA MET A 195 3.13 -7.27 29.32
C MET A 195 1.60 -7.33 29.52
N GLN A 196 0.93 -8.13 28.71
CA GLN A 196 -0.53 -8.29 28.75
C GLN A 196 -0.91 -9.69 28.27
N PRO A 197 -1.28 -10.61 29.21
CA PRO A 197 -1.68 -11.97 28.86
C PRO A 197 -2.79 -12.02 27.82
N GLY A 198 -2.65 -12.86 26.78
CA GLY A 198 -3.59 -12.99 25.67
C GLY A 198 -3.28 -12.11 24.44
N SER A 199 -2.19 -11.34 24.46
CA SER A 199 -1.77 -10.48 23.35
C SER A 199 -1.55 -11.23 22.04
N THR A 200 -0.96 -12.42 22.09
CA THR A 200 -0.81 -13.31 20.92
C THR A 200 -2.18 -13.69 20.33
N MET A 201 -3.15 -14.01 21.19
CA MET A 201 -4.50 -14.34 20.71
C MET A 201 -5.26 -13.13 20.16
N ALA A 202 -4.98 -11.93 20.68
CA ALA A 202 -5.50 -10.69 20.10
C ALA A 202 -5.01 -10.50 18.66
N ARG A 203 -3.70 -10.61 18.42
CA ARG A 203 -3.13 -10.54 17.05
C ARG A 203 -3.69 -11.63 16.15
N ALA A 204 -3.79 -12.86 16.63
CA ALA A 204 -4.41 -13.95 15.88
C ALA A 204 -5.87 -13.65 15.50
N SER A 205 -6.64 -13.01 16.39
CA SER A 205 -8.01 -12.57 16.12
C SER A 205 -8.07 -11.45 15.10
N GLN A 206 -7.14 -10.48 15.16
CA GLN A 206 -7.04 -9.39 14.20
C GLN A 206 -6.71 -9.90 12.80
N LEU A 207 -5.77 -10.86 12.67
CA LEU A 207 -5.47 -11.50 11.39
C LEU A 207 -6.65 -12.31 10.82
N ARG A 208 -7.46 -12.95 11.67
CA ARG A 208 -8.68 -13.61 11.20
C ARG A 208 -9.69 -12.64 10.59
N LEU A 209 -9.78 -11.40 11.09
CA LEU A 209 -10.61 -10.37 10.46
C LEU A 209 -10.07 -9.96 9.10
N ILE A 210 -8.75 -9.87 8.96
CA ILE A 210 -8.12 -9.61 7.65
C ILE A 210 -8.40 -10.76 6.69
N MET A 211 -8.21 -12.01 7.10
CA MET A 211 -8.52 -13.17 6.24
C MET A 211 -9.99 -13.20 5.83
N ALA A 212 -10.92 -12.84 6.73
CA ALA A 212 -12.33 -12.72 6.38
C ALA A 212 -12.60 -11.60 5.35
N GLU A 213 -11.91 -10.47 5.46
CA GLU A 213 -11.99 -9.39 4.46
C GLU A 213 -11.41 -9.84 3.11
N VAL A 214 -10.32 -10.58 3.10
CA VAL A 214 -9.72 -11.14 1.88
C VAL A 214 -10.70 -12.09 1.18
N GLU A 215 -11.45 -12.91 1.92
CA GLU A 215 -12.49 -13.76 1.33
C GLU A 215 -13.64 -12.93 0.71
N ILE A 216 -14.01 -11.79 1.30
CA ILE A 216 -14.97 -10.85 0.71
C ILE A 216 -14.43 -10.27 -0.60
N ILE A 217 -13.16 -9.87 -0.62
CA ILE A 217 -12.48 -9.36 -1.83
C ILE A 217 -12.47 -10.43 -2.91
N ARG A 218 -12.07 -11.65 -2.59
CA ARG A 218 -12.02 -12.78 -3.55
C ARG A 218 -13.40 -13.17 -4.06
N ALA A 219 -14.41 -13.15 -3.23
CA ALA A 219 -15.79 -13.39 -3.65
C ALA A 219 -16.30 -12.34 -4.66
N ARG A 220 -15.80 -11.09 -4.56
CA ARG A 220 -16.21 -9.98 -5.42
C ARG A 220 -15.38 -9.85 -6.69
N PHE A 221 -14.07 -10.08 -6.61
CA PHE A 221 -13.11 -9.79 -7.69
C PHE A 221 -12.46 -11.05 -8.28
N GLY A 222 -12.78 -12.22 -7.76
CA GLY A 222 -12.17 -13.50 -8.18
C GLY A 222 -10.84 -13.77 -7.47
N SER A 223 -10.12 -14.77 -7.98
CA SER A 223 -8.83 -15.21 -7.43
C SER A 223 -7.70 -14.25 -7.82
N ILE A 224 -7.81 -13.00 -7.39
CA ILE A 224 -6.75 -12.01 -7.57
C ILE A 224 -5.65 -12.18 -6.52
N PRO A 225 -4.39 -11.80 -6.82
CA PRO A 225 -3.33 -11.76 -5.82
C PRO A 225 -3.65 -10.78 -4.70
N VAL A 226 -3.38 -11.16 -3.45
CA VAL A 226 -3.57 -10.32 -2.27
C VAL A 226 -2.28 -10.25 -1.47
N PHE A 227 -1.76 -9.05 -1.28
CA PHE A 227 -0.65 -8.77 -0.40
C PHE A 227 -1.18 -8.26 0.96
N VAL A 228 -0.81 -8.92 2.04
CA VAL A 228 -1.06 -8.44 3.41
C VAL A 228 0.26 -7.95 3.96
N VAL A 229 0.33 -6.66 4.26
CA VAL A 229 1.58 -5.97 4.60
C VAL A 229 1.40 -5.10 5.83
N GLY A 230 2.47 -4.85 6.57
CA GLY A 230 2.51 -3.91 7.67
C GLY A 230 3.16 -4.45 8.94
N ASP A 231 3.07 -3.64 10.01
CA ASP A 231 3.54 -3.99 11.34
C ASP A 231 2.59 -4.98 12.02
N MET A 232 2.96 -6.24 12.03
CA MET A 232 2.18 -7.31 12.62
C MET A 232 2.52 -7.54 14.10
N ASN A 233 3.52 -6.82 14.63
CA ASN A 233 3.92 -6.88 16.03
C ASN A 233 4.16 -8.30 16.54
N CYS A 234 4.57 -9.20 15.66
CA CYS A 234 4.89 -10.60 16.00
C CYS A 234 5.81 -11.23 14.95
N GLU A 235 6.63 -12.15 15.42
CA GLU A 235 7.54 -12.91 14.56
C GLU A 235 6.79 -14.00 13.77
N GLU A 236 7.34 -14.38 12.61
CA GLU A 236 6.73 -15.36 11.71
C GLU A 236 6.41 -16.70 12.38
N LYS A 237 7.29 -17.19 13.25
CA LYS A 237 7.11 -18.47 13.96
C LYS A 237 5.95 -18.48 14.95
N THR A 238 5.34 -17.32 15.22
CA THR A 238 4.28 -17.21 16.22
C THR A 238 2.91 -17.59 15.69
N VAL A 239 2.00 -17.99 16.59
CA VAL A 239 0.65 -18.47 16.23
C VAL A 239 -0.09 -17.54 15.25
N PRO A 240 -0.08 -16.21 15.42
CA PRO A 240 -0.79 -15.32 14.50
C PRO A 240 -0.38 -15.51 13.03
N LEU A 241 0.93 -15.51 12.74
CA LEU A 241 1.40 -15.64 11.35
C LEU A 241 1.34 -17.08 10.85
N GLN A 242 1.60 -18.06 11.72
CA GLN A 242 1.49 -19.46 11.34
C GLN A 242 0.06 -19.87 10.94
N GLN A 243 -0.99 -19.26 11.52
CA GLN A 243 -2.35 -19.50 11.05
C GLN A 243 -2.59 -18.95 9.63
N MET A 244 -2.02 -17.78 9.27
CA MET A 244 -2.11 -17.28 7.89
C MET A 244 -1.36 -18.17 6.90
N ILE A 245 -0.15 -18.61 7.28
CA ILE A 245 0.66 -19.51 6.44
C ILE A 245 -0.08 -20.83 6.22
N ALA A 246 -0.76 -21.36 7.23
CA ALA A 246 -1.59 -22.57 7.11
C ALA A 246 -2.78 -22.40 6.14
N GLU A 247 -3.27 -21.18 5.95
CA GLU A 247 -4.33 -20.82 4.99
C GLU A 247 -3.78 -20.45 3.60
N GLY A 248 -2.49 -20.70 3.36
CA GLY A 248 -1.86 -20.54 2.04
C GLY A 248 -1.20 -19.18 1.79
N TYR A 249 -1.12 -18.30 2.77
CA TYR A 249 -0.32 -17.08 2.64
C TYR A 249 1.17 -17.41 2.70
N VAL A 250 1.95 -16.84 1.81
CA VAL A 250 3.38 -17.07 1.72
C VAL A 250 4.15 -15.80 2.03
N PRO A 251 5.11 -15.80 2.98
CA PRO A 251 5.97 -14.64 3.20
C PRO A 251 6.74 -14.27 1.94
N CYS A 252 6.63 -13.01 1.48
CA CYS A 252 7.22 -12.57 0.22
C CYS A 252 8.74 -12.77 0.17
N TYR A 253 9.44 -12.60 1.29
CA TYR A 253 10.89 -12.79 1.33
C TYR A 253 11.33 -14.26 1.06
N LYS A 254 10.46 -15.25 1.34
CA LYS A 254 10.74 -16.68 1.09
C LYS A 254 10.60 -17.07 -0.38
N VAL A 255 9.80 -16.32 -1.13
CA VAL A 255 9.53 -16.61 -2.55
C VAL A 255 10.12 -15.57 -3.50
N ALA A 256 10.73 -14.52 -2.99
CA ALA A 256 11.40 -13.51 -3.79
C ALA A 256 12.59 -14.13 -4.56
N VAL A 257 12.70 -13.80 -5.85
CA VAL A 257 13.84 -14.20 -6.68
C VAL A 257 15.15 -13.63 -6.13
N LYS A 258 15.07 -12.41 -5.58
CA LYS A 258 16.17 -11.74 -4.90
C LYS A 258 15.70 -11.15 -3.58
N HIS A 259 16.43 -11.39 -2.54
CA HIS A 259 16.28 -10.66 -1.28
C HIS A 259 17.65 -10.14 -0.84
N ALA A 260 17.67 -9.00 -0.17
CA ALA A 260 18.91 -8.47 0.35
C ALA A 260 19.30 -9.18 1.65
N ASP A 261 20.60 -9.22 1.94
CA ASP A 261 21.12 -9.79 3.19
C ASP A 261 20.63 -9.05 4.44
N ASN A 262 20.19 -7.79 4.26
CA ASN A 262 19.64 -6.95 5.29
C ASN A 262 18.12 -7.14 5.52
N SER A 263 17.49 -8.12 4.93
CA SER A 263 16.04 -8.38 5.06
C SER A 263 15.62 -8.86 6.46
N ASN A 264 16.35 -8.48 7.48
CA ASN A 264 16.29 -9.02 8.83
C ASN A 264 15.72 -8.01 9.82
N GLY A 265 14.41 -8.01 9.97
CA GLY A 265 13.75 -7.44 11.11
C GLY A 265 13.54 -5.92 11.06
N HIS A 266 13.19 -5.42 12.19
CA HIS A 266 13.07 -4.01 12.51
C HIS A 266 14.17 -3.60 13.49
N HIS A 267 14.32 -2.32 13.72
CA HIS A 267 15.13 -1.82 14.81
C HIS A 267 14.25 -1.20 15.88
N VAL A 268 14.76 -1.16 17.09
CA VAL A 268 14.11 -0.47 18.19
C VAL A 268 14.85 0.83 18.45
N CYS A 269 14.15 1.92 18.39
CA CYS A 269 14.57 3.16 19.01
C CYS A 269 13.45 3.65 19.93
N GLY A 270 13.80 4.45 20.88
CA GLY A 270 12.82 4.98 21.82
C GLY A 270 13.19 6.38 22.23
N PRO A 271 12.28 7.04 23.00
CA PRO A 271 12.57 8.37 23.53
C PRO A 271 13.87 8.44 24.33
N ASP A 272 14.33 7.28 24.80
CA ASP A 272 15.54 7.16 25.60
C ASP A 272 16.79 6.85 24.80
N ASP A 273 16.67 6.27 23.60
CA ASP A 273 17.80 5.80 22.79
C ASP A 273 18.07 6.68 21.56
N GLY A 274 17.11 7.50 21.16
CA GLY A 274 17.18 8.30 19.94
C GLY A 274 17.23 7.40 18.71
N PHE A 275 17.70 7.93 17.59
CA PHE A 275 18.03 7.15 16.40
C PHE A 275 19.50 6.68 16.44
N SER A 276 19.98 6.13 17.57
CA SER A 276 21.35 5.70 17.70
C SER A 276 21.64 4.45 16.86
N THR A 277 22.84 4.38 16.30
CA THR A 277 23.25 3.30 15.39
C THR A 277 23.39 1.94 16.08
N GLU A 278 23.58 1.91 17.39
CA GLU A 278 23.76 0.64 18.12
C GLU A 278 22.45 -0.07 18.42
N SER A 279 21.38 0.67 18.67
CA SER A 279 20.03 0.11 18.86
C SER A 279 19.35 -0.31 17.57
N ARG A 280 19.95 -0.03 16.41
CA ARG A 280 19.40 -0.22 15.06
C ARG A 280 19.96 -1.46 14.35
N ARG A 281 20.49 -2.40 15.06
CA ARG A 281 20.92 -3.65 14.44
C ARG A 281 19.69 -4.42 14.02
N ALA A 282 19.62 -4.74 12.73
CA ALA A 282 18.67 -5.70 12.23
C ALA A 282 18.75 -7.00 13.03
N ALA A 283 17.62 -7.62 13.27
CA ALA A 283 17.60 -8.96 13.84
C ALA A 283 18.41 -9.92 12.97
N PRO A 284 19.00 -10.98 13.55
CA PRO A 284 19.86 -11.91 12.81
C PRO A 284 19.14 -12.64 11.68
N ASP A 285 17.83 -12.78 11.76
CA ASP A 285 17.00 -13.34 10.69
C ASP A 285 15.54 -12.86 10.81
N ARG A 286 14.77 -12.99 9.73
CA ARG A 286 13.39 -12.53 9.70
C ARG A 286 12.45 -13.41 10.53
N GLU A 287 12.70 -14.69 10.65
CA GLU A 287 11.85 -15.60 11.42
C GLU A 287 11.86 -15.27 12.91
N ASN A 288 13.00 -14.78 13.39
CA ASN A 288 13.29 -14.57 14.82
C ASN A 288 13.44 -13.11 15.23
N GLY A 289 12.99 -12.16 14.44
CA GLY A 289 13.15 -10.76 14.83
C GLY A 289 12.32 -9.77 14.05
N ALA A 290 11.90 -10.13 12.85
CA ALA A 290 11.05 -9.26 12.06
C ALA A 290 9.63 -9.23 12.63
N ILE A 291 9.06 -8.02 12.71
CA ILE A 291 7.66 -7.79 13.06
C ILE A 291 6.89 -7.11 11.92
N ASP A 292 7.62 -6.55 10.96
CA ASP A 292 7.07 -6.02 9.72
C ASP A 292 7.11 -7.11 8.65
N HIS A 293 5.97 -7.39 8.05
CA HIS A 293 5.82 -8.50 7.13
C HIS A 293 5.06 -8.10 5.87
N CYS A 294 5.36 -8.81 4.79
CA CYS A 294 4.53 -8.86 3.59
C CYS A 294 4.27 -10.32 3.24
N LEU A 295 3.00 -10.71 3.22
CA LEU A 295 2.56 -12.05 2.85
C LEU A 295 1.70 -11.98 1.59
N LEU A 296 1.91 -12.91 0.68
CA LEU A 296 1.16 -13.05 -0.58
C LEU A 296 0.20 -14.23 -0.49
N LEU A 297 -1.06 -14.01 -0.81
CA LEU A 297 -2.02 -15.06 -1.16
C LEU A 297 -2.26 -15.01 -2.67
N ASP A 298 -1.73 -15.98 -3.40
CA ASP A 298 -1.95 -16.16 -4.83
C ASP A 298 -2.25 -17.63 -5.13
N THR A 299 -3.53 -17.97 -5.17
CA THR A 299 -3.98 -19.37 -5.38
C THR A 299 -3.83 -19.84 -6.82
N GLU A 300 -3.57 -18.94 -7.77
CA GLU A 300 -3.38 -19.26 -9.18
C GLU A 300 -1.91 -19.28 -9.60
N GLY A 301 -1.00 -18.84 -8.71
CA GLY A 301 0.44 -18.83 -8.98
C GLY A 301 0.86 -17.90 -10.12
N LYS A 302 0.15 -16.81 -10.31
CA LYS A 302 0.37 -15.86 -11.42
C LYS A 302 1.34 -14.74 -11.06
N THR A 303 1.55 -14.53 -9.76
CA THR A 303 2.36 -13.42 -9.26
C THR A 303 3.75 -13.93 -8.90
N GLU A 304 4.76 -13.26 -9.42
CA GLU A 304 6.16 -13.53 -9.10
C GLU A 304 6.72 -12.37 -8.27
N VAL A 305 7.17 -12.66 -7.04
CA VAL A 305 7.90 -11.69 -6.23
C VAL A 305 9.35 -11.65 -6.73
N ILE A 306 9.75 -10.53 -7.30
CA ILE A 306 11.07 -10.37 -7.93
C ILE A 306 12.11 -9.93 -6.90
N VAL A 307 11.77 -8.93 -6.08
CA VAL A 307 12.65 -8.40 -5.03
C VAL A 307 11.86 -8.26 -3.75
N PHE A 308 12.48 -8.66 -2.65
CA PHE A 308 12.12 -8.28 -1.30
C PHE A 308 13.33 -7.63 -0.64
N ASP A 309 13.16 -6.46 -0.08
CA ASP A 309 14.24 -5.73 0.59
C ASP A 309 13.74 -5.06 1.88
N CYS A 310 14.69 -4.80 2.77
CA CYS A 310 14.52 -4.01 3.99
C CYS A 310 15.46 -2.81 3.87
N ILE A 311 14.90 -1.61 3.69
CA ILE A 311 15.68 -0.43 3.37
C ILE A 311 16.40 0.09 4.63
N MET A 312 17.72 -0.01 4.63
CA MET A 312 18.58 0.37 5.76
C MET A 312 19.55 1.49 5.40
N ASP A 313 19.13 2.39 4.52
CA ASP A 313 19.92 3.57 4.15
C ASP A 313 20.17 4.48 5.35
N GLU A 314 21.28 5.19 5.37
CA GLU A 314 21.71 6.04 6.49
C GLU A 314 20.62 7.03 6.93
N TYR A 315 19.86 7.58 5.98
CA TYR A 315 18.80 8.52 6.31
C TYR A 315 17.49 7.83 6.74
N THR A 316 17.16 6.64 6.22
CA THR A 316 15.93 5.93 6.61
C THR A 316 15.95 5.49 8.06
N VAL A 317 17.12 5.08 8.55
CA VAL A 317 17.31 4.71 9.97
C VAL A 317 17.22 5.90 10.93
N LYS A 318 17.08 7.13 10.43
CA LYS A 318 16.95 8.35 11.24
C LYS A 318 15.56 8.99 11.20
N ILE A 319 14.58 8.35 10.58
CA ILE A 319 13.24 8.92 10.41
C ILE A 319 12.14 8.09 11.09
N THR A 320 12.39 6.83 11.37
CA THR A 320 11.46 5.93 12.05
C THR A 320 12.23 4.91 12.90
N ASP A 321 11.55 4.17 13.75
CA ASP A 321 12.09 3.05 14.51
C ASP A 321 11.90 1.70 13.81
N HIS A 322 11.45 1.72 12.57
CA HIS A 322 11.33 0.56 11.71
C HIS A 322 12.21 0.68 10.47
N TYR A 323 12.40 -0.43 9.76
CA TYR A 323 13.02 -0.45 8.44
C TYR A 323 11.93 -0.60 7.38
N PRO A 324 11.82 0.34 6.42
CA PRO A 324 10.85 0.23 5.35
C PRO A 324 11.04 -1.07 4.55
N LEU A 325 9.93 -1.75 4.23
CA LEU A 325 9.94 -2.92 3.37
C LEU A 325 9.69 -2.52 1.92
N LEU A 326 10.44 -3.12 1.01
CA LEU A 326 10.26 -2.97 -0.43
C LEU A 326 9.92 -4.31 -1.06
N VAL A 327 8.86 -4.33 -1.85
CA VAL A 327 8.46 -5.52 -2.62
C VAL A 327 8.25 -5.12 -4.06
N ASP A 328 9.12 -5.62 -4.96
CA ASP A 328 8.92 -5.53 -6.40
C ASP A 328 8.37 -6.85 -6.91
N PHE A 329 7.28 -6.81 -7.67
CA PHE A 329 6.62 -8.02 -8.17
C PHE A 329 6.08 -7.84 -9.57
N LYS A 330 5.85 -8.98 -10.22
CA LYS A 330 5.22 -9.11 -11.52
C LYS A 330 3.83 -9.72 -11.34
N LEU A 331 2.83 -9.18 -12.03
CA LEU A 331 1.47 -9.68 -12.09
C LEU A 331 1.27 -10.60 -13.29
#